data_facb02130516802db2b409da498f34dd
#
_entry.id   facb02130516802db2b409da498f34dd
#
_cell.length_a   1.000
_cell.length_b   1.000
_cell.length_c   1.000
_cell.angle_alpha   90.00
_cell.angle_beta   90.00
_cell.angle_gamma   90.00
#
_symmetry.space_group_name_H-M   'P 1'
#
loop_
_entity.id
_entity.type
_entity.pdbx_description
1 polymer ?
#
loop_
_entity_poly.entity_id
_entity_poly.type
_entity_poly.pdbx_seq_one_letter_code
_entity_poly.pdbx_strand_id
1 'polypeptide(L)'
;MQPLIVVNFKTYASALGLNAVNLARAMERASQDHVRMVAVVSAFDLSSVVKAAPSLEVWTQHLDPVGFGSNTGWLQPDNAIENGAKGTIINHAEHKSEHSIIEKLIRTLPGDFPVCACAIDVNEAQSLAKMNPTFIAVEPPELIGGDISVT
;
A
#
# COMPACT_ATOMS: atom_id res chain seq x y z
N MET A 1 20.49 -3.74 -6.34
CA MET A 1 19.15 -3.29 -5.87
C MET A 1 18.52 -4.48 -5.18
N GLN A 2 17.97 -4.33 -3.97
CA GLN A 2 17.30 -5.40 -3.24
C GLN A 2 15.90 -5.62 -3.88
N PRO A 3 15.51 -6.86 -4.21
CA PRO A 3 14.15 -7.13 -4.69
C PRO A 3 13.10 -6.69 -3.68
N LEU A 4 11.98 -6.11 -4.17
CA LEU A 4 10.85 -5.69 -3.37
C LEU A 4 9.64 -6.57 -3.69
N ILE A 5 9.08 -7.21 -2.66
CA ILE A 5 7.85 -7.99 -2.75
C ILE A 5 6.77 -7.25 -1.95
N VAL A 6 5.72 -6.80 -2.63
CA VAL A 6 4.57 -6.13 -2.01
C VAL A 6 3.36 -7.05 -2.06
N VAL A 7 2.86 -7.45 -0.89
CA VAL A 7 1.71 -8.35 -0.76
C VAL A 7 0.50 -7.56 -0.31
N ASN A 8 -0.43 -7.32 -1.22
CA ASN A 8 -1.69 -6.66 -0.92
C ASN A 8 -2.70 -7.67 -0.32
N PHE A 9 -3.06 -7.49 0.93
CA PHE A 9 -4.00 -8.34 1.65
C PHE A 9 -5.46 -8.19 1.17
N LYS A 10 -5.72 -7.07 0.46
CA LYS A 10 -7.07 -6.73 0.01
C LYS A 10 -8.09 -6.83 1.17
N THR A 11 -9.30 -7.32 0.89
CA THR A 11 -10.34 -7.55 1.90
C THR A 11 -10.79 -9.01 1.93
N TYR A 12 -9.85 -9.94 1.61
CA TYR A 12 -10.14 -11.36 1.70
C TYR A 12 -10.30 -11.80 3.16
N ALA A 13 -11.29 -12.64 3.45
CA ALA A 13 -11.51 -13.17 4.80
C ALA A 13 -10.28 -13.85 5.39
N SER A 14 -9.43 -14.46 4.54
CA SER A 14 -8.16 -15.07 4.93
C SER A 14 -7.05 -14.06 5.29
N ALA A 15 -7.29 -12.76 5.11
CA ALA A 15 -6.29 -11.70 5.27
C ALA A 15 -6.84 -10.46 6.01
N LEU A 16 -7.91 -10.61 6.81
CA LEU A 16 -8.47 -9.56 7.66
C LEU A 16 -8.46 -9.98 9.13
N GLY A 17 -8.41 -9.03 10.04
CA GLY A 17 -8.45 -9.23 11.48
C GLY A 17 -7.33 -10.15 11.96
N LEU A 18 -7.68 -11.20 12.69
CA LEU A 18 -6.71 -12.18 13.21
C LEU A 18 -5.96 -12.91 12.08
N ASN A 19 -6.61 -13.12 10.94
CA ASN A 19 -5.96 -13.74 9.78
C ASN A 19 -4.89 -12.82 9.16
N ALA A 20 -5.13 -11.50 9.14
CA ALA A 20 -4.09 -10.53 8.73
C ALA A 20 -2.86 -10.62 9.63
N VAL A 21 -3.06 -10.68 10.95
CA VAL A 21 -1.99 -10.86 11.94
C VAL A 21 -1.21 -12.15 11.70
N ASN A 22 -1.91 -13.27 11.50
CA ASN A 22 -1.27 -14.56 11.27
C ASN A 22 -0.48 -14.60 9.96
N LEU A 23 -1.03 -14.01 8.88
CA LEU A 23 -0.35 -13.91 7.59
C LEU A 23 0.91 -13.03 7.70
N ALA A 24 0.81 -11.87 8.36
CA ALA A 24 1.96 -10.99 8.57
C ALA A 24 3.08 -11.66 9.37
N ARG A 25 2.76 -12.42 10.42
CA ARG A 25 3.73 -13.23 11.16
C ARG A 25 4.39 -14.30 10.29
N ALA A 26 3.62 -14.92 9.37
CA ALA A 26 4.18 -15.89 8.43
C ALA A 26 5.12 -15.21 7.44
N MET A 27 4.77 -14.03 6.93
CA MET A 27 5.64 -13.22 6.07
C MET A 27 6.92 -12.80 6.80
N GLU A 28 6.81 -12.32 8.04
CA GLU A 28 7.97 -11.94 8.86
C GLU A 28 8.95 -13.11 9.04
N ARG A 29 8.44 -14.32 9.34
CA ARG A 29 9.28 -15.53 9.45
C ARG A 29 9.88 -15.98 8.13
N ALA A 30 9.23 -15.69 7.01
CA ALA A 30 9.72 -16.02 5.67
C ALA A 30 10.67 -14.95 5.10
N SER A 31 10.74 -13.78 5.73
CA SER A 31 11.61 -12.68 5.29
C SER A 31 13.08 -13.07 5.30
N GLN A 32 13.83 -12.58 4.32
CA GLN A 32 15.25 -12.80 4.16
C GLN A 32 15.96 -11.47 3.95
N ASP A 33 17.19 -11.34 4.43
CA ASP A 33 17.96 -10.08 4.41
C ASP A 33 18.18 -9.49 3.02
N HIS A 34 18.13 -10.34 1.98
CA HIS A 34 18.32 -9.89 0.60
C HIS A 34 17.02 -9.54 -0.15
N VAL A 35 15.87 -9.66 0.50
CA VAL A 35 14.55 -9.32 -0.08
C VAL A 35 13.80 -8.38 0.85
N ARG A 36 13.36 -7.24 0.35
CA ARG A 36 12.45 -6.34 1.05
C ARG A 36 11.03 -6.84 0.88
N MET A 37 10.36 -7.20 1.98
CA MET A 37 9.00 -7.72 1.97
C MET A 37 8.06 -6.73 2.67
N VAL A 38 6.95 -6.42 2.03
CA VAL A 38 5.94 -5.44 2.49
C VAL A 38 4.57 -6.09 2.55
N ALA A 39 3.89 -5.96 3.69
CA ALA A 39 2.47 -6.28 3.84
C ALA A 39 1.63 -5.02 3.68
N VAL A 40 0.68 -5.01 2.75
CA VAL A 40 -0.26 -3.90 2.55
C VAL A 40 -1.61 -4.29 3.11
N VAL A 41 -2.01 -3.64 4.21
CA VAL A 41 -3.13 -4.08 5.05
C VAL A 41 -4.26 -3.06 5.13
N SER A 42 -5.45 -3.54 5.50
CA SER A 42 -6.58 -2.68 5.84
C SER A 42 -6.23 -1.70 6.97
N ALA A 43 -6.78 -0.50 6.92
CA ALA A 43 -6.59 0.52 7.96
C ALA A 43 -7.00 0.02 9.35
N PHE A 44 -8.03 -0.85 9.44
CA PHE A 44 -8.48 -1.44 10.70
C PHE A 44 -7.49 -2.45 11.29
N ASP A 45 -6.65 -3.06 10.46
CA ASP A 45 -5.70 -4.10 10.88
C ASP A 45 -4.28 -3.55 11.11
N LEU A 46 -3.99 -2.33 10.63
CA LEU A 46 -2.65 -1.73 10.62
C LEU A 46 -1.94 -1.87 11.97
N SER A 47 -2.51 -1.30 13.03
CA SER A 47 -1.87 -1.28 14.37
C SER A 47 -1.68 -2.68 14.95
N SER A 48 -2.62 -3.60 14.70
CA SER A 48 -2.54 -4.98 15.17
C SER A 48 -1.44 -5.76 14.46
N VAL A 49 -1.33 -5.56 13.14
CA VAL A 49 -0.30 -6.22 12.32
C VAL A 49 1.09 -5.69 12.66
N VAL A 50 1.26 -4.36 12.75
CA VAL A 50 2.55 -3.73 13.13
C VAL A 50 3.04 -4.24 14.50
N LYS A 51 2.15 -4.36 15.49
CA LYS A 51 2.50 -4.88 16.82
C LYS A 51 2.86 -6.36 16.80
N ALA A 52 2.23 -7.14 15.94
CA ALA A 52 2.39 -8.59 15.89
C ALA A 52 3.58 -9.07 15.05
N ALA A 53 4.02 -8.27 14.08
CA ALA A 53 5.14 -8.53 13.18
C ALA A 53 6.05 -7.29 13.10
N PRO A 54 6.79 -6.96 14.19
CA PRO A 54 7.51 -5.69 14.33
C PRO A 54 8.69 -5.52 13.37
N SER A 55 9.20 -6.60 12.81
CA SER A 55 10.30 -6.58 11.83
C SER A 55 9.80 -6.53 10.38
N LEU A 56 8.48 -6.71 10.15
CA LEU A 56 7.89 -6.64 8.82
C LEU A 56 7.55 -5.18 8.48
N GLU A 57 7.84 -4.78 7.27
CA GLU A 57 7.39 -3.49 6.74
C GLU A 57 5.90 -3.55 6.41
N VAL A 58 5.10 -2.64 6.99
CA VAL A 58 3.65 -2.62 6.84
C VAL A 58 3.20 -1.30 6.21
N TRP A 59 2.43 -1.39 5.13
CA TRP A 59 1.85 -0.25 4.41
C TRP A 59 0.32 -0.27 4.50
N THR A 60 -0.28 0.89 4.25
CA THR A 60 -1.74 1.02 4.11
C THR A 60 -2.19 0.79 2.67
N GLN A 61 -3.45 0.34 2.51
CA GLN A 61 -4.08 0.14 1.19
C GLN A 61 -4.52 1.45 0.52
N HIS A 62 -4.66 2.51 1.30
CA HIS A 62 -5.08 3.83 0.85
C HIS A 62 -4.77 4.87 1.91
N LEU A 63 -4.57 6.12 1.53
CA LEU A 63 -4.58 7.30 2.39
C LEU A 63 -5.26 8.45 1.66
N ASP A 64 -5.87 9.35 2.42
CA ASP A 64 -6.50 10.56 1.91
C ASP A 64 -5.65 11.79 2.20
N PRO A 65 -5.54 12.76 1.29
CA PRO A 65 -4.74 13.97 1.48
C PRO A 65 -5.46 14.99 2.38
N VAL A 66 -5.75 14.59 3.63
CA VAL A 66 -6.41 15.41 4.64
C VAL A 66 -5.49 15.61 5.85
N GLY A 67 -5.54 16.80 6.41
CA GLY A 67 -4.88 17.12 7.68
C GLY A 67 -5.76 16.82 8.89
N PHE A 68 -5.38 17.37 10.03
CA PHE A 68 -6.22 17.32 11.24
C PHE A 68 -7.47 18.19 11.06
N GLY A 69 -8.60 17.77 11.65
CA GLY A 69 -9.85 18.53 11.62
C GLY A 69 -11.08 17.70 11.32
N SER A 70 -12.06 18.32 10.65
CA SER A 70 -13.38 17.73 10.37
C SER A 70 -13.34 16.81 9.15
N ASN A 71 -12.74 15.62 9.30
CA ASN A 71 -12.51 14.66 8.23
C ASN A 71 -13.06 13.26 8.61
N THR A 72 -14.31 13.22 9.11
CA THR A 72 -14.92 11.95 9.52
C THR A 72 -14.96 10.94 8.39
N GLY A 73 -14.39 9.75 8.61
CA GLY A 73 -14.35 8.64 7.66
C GLY A 73 -13.15 8.63 6.70
N TRP A 74 -12.33 9.68 6.70
CA TRP A 74 -11.13 9.75 5.87
C TRP A 74 -9.93 9.09 6.55
N LEU A 75 -9.04 8.52 5.75
CA LEU A 75 -7.80 7.87 6.22
C LEU A 75 -6.67 8.91 6.27
N GLN A 76 -6.53 9.55 7.42
CA GLN A 76 -5.58 10.64 7.64
C GLN A 76 -4.14 10.12 7.74
N PRO A 77 -3.17 10.70 6.99
CA PRO A 77 -1.80 10.20 6.88
C PRO A 77 -1.02 10.16 8.20
N ASP A 78 -1.02 11.24 8.99
CA ASP A 78 -0.26 11.28 10.25
C ASP A 78 -0.75 10.21 11.23
N ASN A 79 -2.07 9.96 11.27
CA ASN A 79 -2.61 8.90 12.09
C ASN A 79 -2.14 7.50 11.63
N ALA A 80 -2.05 7.28 10.33
CA ALA A 80 -1.50 6.01 9.81
C ALA A 80 -0.02 5.84 10.18
N ILE A 81 0.78 6.90 10.04
CA ILE A 81 2.20 6.92 10.41
C ILE A 81 2.39 6.66 11.91
N GLU A 82 1.62 7.32 12.77
CA GLU A 82 1.63 7.09 14.23
C GLU A 82 1.24 5.66 14.61
N ASN A 83 0.38 5.01 13.83
CA ASN A 83 0.03 3.60 13.98
C ASN A 83 1.03 2.63 13.33
N GLY A 84 2.15 3.14 12.81
CA GLY A 84 3.29 2.37 12.34
C GLY A 84 3.31 2.07 10.84
N ALA A 85 2.45 2.72 10.03
CA ALA A 85 2.56 2.62 8.59
C ALA A 85 3.93 3.12 8.11
N LYS A 86 4.56 2.37 7.22
CA LYS A 86 5.85 2.69 6.60
C LYS A 86 5.74 3.03 5.12
N GLY A 87 4.52 3.13 4.59
CA GLY A 87 4.21 3.46 3.22
C GLY A 87 2.73 3.27 2.92
N THR A 88 2.36 3.51 1.68
CA THR A 88 0.98 3.31 1.19
C THR A 88 0.97 2.90 -0.27
N ILE A 89 -0.05 2.14 -0.68
CA ILE A 89 -0.47 2.11 -2.07
C ILE A 89 -1.55 3.18 -2.28
N ILE A 90 -1.75 3.62 -3.51
CA ILE A 90 -2.81 4.56 -3.92
C ILE A 90 -3.28 4.22 -5.34
N ASN A 91 -4.52 4.56 -5.66
CA ASN A 91 -5.08 4.40 -7.00
C ASN A 91 -5.18 2.93 -7.46
N HIS A 92 -5.30 1.98 -6.52
CA HIS A 92 -5.52 0.59 -6.89
C HIS A 92 -6.77 0.44 -7.78
N ALA A 93 -6.78 -0.53 -8.70
CA ALA A 93 -7.90 -0.75 -9.62
C ALA A 93 -9.26 -0.90 -8.92
N GLU A 94 -9.27 -1.46 -7.69
CA GLU A 94 -10.46 -1.61 -6.86
C GLU A 94 -10.88 -0.32 -6.13
N HIS A 95 -10.03 0.71 -6.08
CA HIS A 95 -10.28 1.99 -5.40
C HIS A 95 -9.53 3.12 -6.10
N LYS A 96 -10.01 3.51 -7.27
CA LYS A 96 -9.40 4.58 -8.07
C LYS A 96 -9.57 5.94 -7.42
N SER A 97 -8.59 6.79 -7.62
CA SER A 97 -8.56 8.17 -7.13
C SER A 97 -8.34 9.15 -8.28
N GLU A 98 -8.90 10.34 -8.17
CA GLU A 98 -8.60 11.42 -9.11
C GLU A 98 -7.11 11.78 -9.05
N HIS A 99 -6.50 12.08 -10.20
CA HIS A 99 -5.07 12.40 -10.29
C HIS A 99 -4.66 13.58 -9.38
N SER A 100 -5.55 14.58 -9.23
CA SER A 100 -5.34 15.72 -8.32
C SER A 100 -5.23 15.31 -6.85
N ILE A 101 -5.98 14.28 -6.44
CA ILE A 101 -5.95 13.70 -5.09
C ILE A 101 -4.63 12.96 -4.88
N ILE A 102 -4.20 12.16 -5.87
CA ILE A 102 -2.92 11.43 -5.81
C ILE A 102 -1.75 12.41 -5.70
N GLU A 103 -1.71 13.43 -6.55
CA GLU A 103 -0.66 14.46 -6.53
C GLU A 103 -0.63 15.19 -5.19
N LYS A 104 -1.79 15.58 -4.67
CA LYS A 104 -1.89 16.23 -3.36
C LYS A 104 -1.38 15.32 -2.25
N LEU A 105 -1.74 14.02 -2.24
CA LEU A 105 -1.26 13.06 -1.25
C LEU A 105 0.27 12.95 -1.29
N ILE A 106 0.87 12.74 -2.46
CA ILE A 106 2.32 12.62 -2.62
C ILE A 106 3.04 13.85 -2.08
N ARG A 107 2.51 15.06 -2.33
CA ARG A 107 3.10 16.32 -1.87
C ARG A 107 2.96 16.56 -0.37
N THR A 108 1.98 15.97 0.30
CA THR A 108 1.71 16.18 1.73
C THR A 108 2.40 15.15 2.63
N LEU A 109 2.75 14.00 2.09
CA LEU A 109 3.47 12.96 2.82
C LEU A 109 4.94 13.35 3.05
N PRO A 110 5.58 12.85 4.13
CA PRO A 110 7.03 12.99 4.31
C PRO A 110 7.78 12.45 3.08
N GLY A 111 8.86 13.14 2.69
CA GLY A 111 9.60 12.80 1.46
C GLY A 111 10.25 11.42 1.45
N ASP A 112 10.43 10.82 2.61
CA ASP A 112 10.94 9.45 2.81
C ASP A 112 9.84 8.40 3.02
N PHE A 113 8.56 8.81 3.00
CA PHE A 113 7.42 7.89 3.12
C PHE A 113 7.03 7.32 1.75
N PRO A 114 7.28 6.02 1.49
CA PRO A 114 7.05 5.42 0.19
C PRO A 114 5.58 5.44 -0.25
N VAL A 115 5.36 5.86 -1.49
CA VAL A 115 4.06 5.78 -2.16
C VAL A 115 4.19 4.90 -3.40
N CYS A 116 3.39 3.84 -3.48
CA CYS A 116 3.25 3.03 -4.68
C CYS A 116 1.93 3.38 -5.38
N ALA A 117 2.01 4.06 -6.52
CA ALA A 117 0.86 4.41 -7.33
C ALA A 117 0.53 3.25 -8.29
N CYS A 118 -0.71 2.74 -8.22
CA CYS A 118 -1.17 1.66 -9.08
C CYS A 118 -1.73 2.20 -10.39
N ALA A 119 -1.39 1.59 -11.50
CA ALA A 119 -1.84 1.92 -12.84
C ALA A 119 -2.45 0.70 -13.52
N ILE A 120 -3.49 0.89 -14.30
CA ILE A 120 -4.14 -0.18 -15.08
C ILE A 120 -3.45 -0.42 -16.42
N ASP A 121 -2.71 0.57 -16.91
CA ASP A 121 -2.00 0.50 -18.20
C ASP A 121 -0.76 1.42 -18.21
N VAL A 122 -0.05 1.38 -19.32
CA VAL A 122 1.17 2.17 -19.54
C VAL A 122 0.87 3.67 -19.61
N ASN A 123 -0.28 4.09 -20.17
CA ASN A 123 -0.62 5.51 -20.29
C ASN A 123 -0.90 6.12 -18.91
N GLU A 124 -1.63 5.39 -18.06
CA GLU A 124 -1.85 5.80 -16.68
C GLU A 124 -0.53 5.81 -15.90
N ALA A 125 0.31 4.79 -16.06
CA ALA A 125 1.63 4.75 -15.43
C ALA A 125 2.50 5.95 -15.80
N GLN A 126 2.53 6.34 -17.07
CA GLN A 126 3.23 7.54 -17.53
C GLN A 126 2.67 8.84 -16.94
N SER A 127 1.35 8.89 -16.74
CA SER A 127 0.70 10.05 -16.11
C SER A 127 1.03 10.14 -14.62
N LEU A 128 0.99 9.02 -13.91
CA LEU A 128 1.35 8.93 -12.50
C LEU A 128 2.84 9.20 -12.26
N ALA A 129 3.72 8.78 -13.17
CA ALA A 129 5.16 9.03 -13.07
C ALA A 129 5.51 10.52 -12.98
N LYS A 130 4.71 11.40 -13.60
CA LYS A 130 4.89 12.86 -13.54
C LYS A 130 4.67 13.43 -12.14
N MET A 131 3.96 12.70 -11.26
CA MET A 131 3.71 13.08 -9.86
C MET A 131 4.82 12.63 -8.93
N ASN A 132 5.81 11.87 -9.46
CA ASN A 132 6.98 11.37 -8.74
C ASN A 132 6.68 10.48 -7.52
N PRO A 133 5.79 9.46 -7.62
CA PRO A 133 5.66 8.46 -6.57
C PRO A 133 6.95 7.65 -6.43
N THR A 134 7.14 7.00 -5.28
CA THR A 134 8.33 6.14 -5.04
C THR A 134 8.34 4.92 -5.97
N PHE A 135 7.15 4.35 -6.20
CA PHE A 135 6.96 3.17 -7.06
C PHE A 135 5.70 3.34 -7.92
N ILE A 136 5.69 2.64 -9.05
CA ILE A 136 4.49 2.45 -9.88
C ILE A 136 4.29 0.95 -10.04
N ALA A 137 3.09 0.46 -9.68
CA ALA A 137 2.66 -0.90 -9.95
C ALA A 137 1.69 -0.89 -11.13
N VAL A 138 1.98 -1.67 -12.18
CA VAL A 138 1.09 -1.79 -13.35
C VAL A 138 0.37 -3.13 -13.28
N GLU A 139 -0.96 -3.09 -13.19
CA GLU A 139 -1.83 -4.26 -13.13
C GLU A 139 -2.84 -4.20 -14.29
N PRO A 140 -2.50 -4.74 -15.48
CA PRO A 140 -3.46 -4.81 -16.59
C PRO A 140 -4.68 -5.66 -16.18
N PRO A 141 -5.91 -5.13 -16.29
CA PRO A 141 -7.11 -5.82 -15.80
C PRO A 141 -7.33 -7.20 -16.41
N GLU A 142 -6.92 -7.41 -17.66
CA GLU A 142 -6.99 -8.68 -18.37
C GLU A 142 -6.10 -9.78 -17.81
N LEU A 143 -5.11 -9.42 -16.99
CA LEU A 143 -4.16 -10.37 -16.36
C LEU A 143 -4.48 -10.62 -14.88
N ILE A 144 -5.45 -9.88 -14.32
CA ILE A 144 -5.85 -10.02 -12.91
C ILE A 144 -6.75 -11.25 -12.75
N GLY A 145 -6.31 -12.21 -11.91
CA GLY A 145 -7.07 -13.43 -11.62
C GLY A 145 -7.14 -14.44 -12.77
N GLY A 146 -6.31 -14.26 -13.81
CA GLY A 146 -6.15 -15.21 -14.90
C GLY A 146 -4.97 -16.17 -14.69
N ASP A 147 -4.85 -17.15 -15.58
CA ASP A 147 -3.74 -18.13 -15.60
C ASP A 147 -2.47 -17.60 -16.27
N ILE A 148 -2.49 -16.36 -16.78
CA ILE A 148 -1.38 -15.72 -17.48
C ILE A 148 -0.70 -14.74 -16.54
N SER A 149 0.62 -14.92 -16.31
CA SER A 149 1.43 -14.00 -15.53
C SER A 149 1.71 -12.70 -16.29
N VAL A 150 1.87 -11.60 -15.56
CA VAL A 150 2.34 -10.30 -16.08
C VAL A 150 3.84 -10.35 -16.48
N THR A 151 4.55 -11.35 -16.00
CA THR A 151 6.00 -11.56 -16.22
C THR A 151 6.26 -12.63 -17.26
#